data_65f280b0b544cb068973fb533ac40bd2
#
_entry.id   65f280b0b544cb068973fb533ac40bd2
#
_cell.length_a   1.000
_cell.length_b   1.000
_cell.length_c   1.000
_cell.angle_alpha   90.00
_cell.angle_beta   90.00
_cell.angle_gamma   90.00
#
_symmetry.space_group_name_H-M   'P 1'
#
loop_
_entity.id
_entity.type
_entity.pdbx_description
1 polymer ?
#
loop_
_entity_poly.entity_id
_entity_poly.type
_entity_poly.pdbx_seq_one_letter_code
_entity_poly.pdbx_strand_id
1 'polypeptide(L)'
;DFCLSRGLGDVYKRQYLYGAKKRDVMRKLIRFCLTFLVSIAVVLSLILCLNSGALMQLFVQDAGMIATGAQMLRWQVYTAAFGGVVLLLTVLFQATGKIIPSFLLSISRQGVVFLLALVVCVHLFQYQGVLMAQAVADILSAALALGLLAASRDIIAKQ
;
A
#
# COMPACT_ATOMS: atom_id res chain seq x y z
N ASP A 1 -7.79 -21.30 11.10
CA ASP A 1 -8.87 -21.33 10.09
C ASP A 1 -9.75 -20.08 10.02
N PHE A 2 -9.90 -19.34 11.12
CA PHE A 2 -10.80 -18.18 11.19
C PHE A 2 -10.28 -16.91 10.46
N CYS A 3 -8.98 -16.68 10.42
CA CYS A 3 -8.36 -15.54 9.71
C CYS A 3 -8.29 -15.72 8.18
N LEU A 4 -8.03 -16.93 7.71
CA LEU A 4 -8.04 -17.24 6.27
C LEU A 4 -9.44 -17.14 5.67
N SER A 5 -10.47 -17.53 6.43
CA SER A 5 -11.87 -17.46 6.00
C SER A 5 -12.36 -16.01 5.82
N ARG A 6 -11.86 -15.04 6.59
CA ARG A 6 -12.22 -13.63 6.41
C ARG A 6 -11.61 -13.00 5.15
N GLY A 7 -10.34 -13.26 4.85
CA GLY A 7 -9.70 -12.73 3.65
C GLY A 7 -10.30 -13.29 2.36
N LEU A 8 -10.55 -14.59 2.32
CA LEU A 8 -11.24 -15.25 1.20
C LEU A 8 -12.70 -14.80 1.08
N GLY A 9 -13.39 -14.57 2.19
CA GLY A 9 -14.75 -14.06 2.20
C GLY A 9 -14.89 -12.66 1.60
N ASP A 10 -13.92 -11.78 1.83
CA ASP A 10 -13.94 -10.43 1.27
C ASP A 10 -13.68 -10.42 -0.24
N VAL A 11 -12.76 -11.24 -0.73
CA VAL A 11 -12.49 -11.40 -2.18
C VAL A 11 -13.72 -12.00 -2.86
N TYR A 12 -14.31 -13.04 -2.28
CA TYR A 12 -15.53 -13.68 -2.81
C TYR A 12 -16.73 -12.72 -2.84
N LYS A 13 -16.95 -11.96 -1.77
CA LYS A 13 -18.02 -10.94 -1.74
C LYS A 13 -17.81 -9.86 -2.79
N ARG A 14 -16.58 -9.42 -3.03
CA ARG A 14 -16.27 -8.43 -4.08
C ARG A 14 -16.57 -8.96 -5.47
N GLN A 15 -16.15 -10.19 -5.76
CA GLN A 15 -16.45 -10.83 -7.05
C GLN A 15 -17.95 -11.06 -7.24
N TYR A 16 -18.65 -11.50 -6.19
CA TYR A 16 -20.11 -11.69 -6.22
C TYR A 16 -20.87 -10.38 -6.44
N LEU A 17 -20.49 -9.30 -5.72
CA LEU A 17 -21.13 -7.99 -5.87
C LEU A 17 -20.87 -7.36 -7.24
N TYR A 18 -19.71 -7.60 -7.82
CA TYR A 18 -19.40 -7.16 -9.18
C TYR A 18 -20.26 -7.92 -10.21
N GLY A 19 -20.35 -9.25 -10.10
CA GLY A 19 -21.19 -10.08 -10.97
C GLY A 19 -22.69 -9.83 -10.81
N ALA A 20 -23.15 -9.46 -9.62
CA ALA A 20 -24.55 -9.10 -9.36
C ALA A 20 -24.92 -7.67 -9.76
N LYS A 21 -24.00 -6.88 -10.34
CA LYS A 21 -24.20 -5.47 -10.76
C LYS A 21 -24.71 -4.51 -9.65
N LYS A 22 -24.49 -4.84 -8.37
CA LYS A 22 -24.91 -4.02 -7.22
C LYS A 22 -23.88 -2.93 -6.91
N ARG A 23 -23.82 -1.89 -7.75
CA ARG A 23 -22.81 -0.81 -7.69
C ARG A 23 -22.75 -0.06 -6.36
N ASP A 24 -23.89 0.24 -5.77
CA ASP A 24 -23.95 1.01 -4.52
C ASP A 24 -23.37 0.22 -3.34
N VAL A 25 -23.62 -1.08 -3.32
CA VAL A 25 -23.05 -1.98 -2.30
C VAL A 25 -21.54 -2.12 -2.51
N MET A 26 -21.08 -2.24 -3.76
CA MET A 26 -19.66 -2.28 -4.10
C MET A 26 -18.93 -1.00 -3.66
N ARG A 27 -19.49 0.18 -3.95
CA ARG A 27 -18.90 1.47 -3.53
C ARG A 27 -18.83 1.59 -2.00
N LYS A 28 -19.89 1.18 -1.29
CA LYS A 28 -19.91 1.17 0.18
C LYS A 28 -18.85 0.23 0.73
N LEU A 29 -18.71 -0.97 0.15
CA LEU A 29 -17.70 -1.94 0.55
C LEU A 29 -16.27 -1.42 0.34
N ILE A 30 -15.98 -0.86 -0.83
CA ILE A 30 -14.66 -0.29 -1.14
C ILE A 30 -14.33 0.84 -0.16
N ARG A 31 -15.28 1.76 0.08
CA ARG A 31 -15.10 2.85 1.02
C ARG A 31 -14.85 2.35 2.45
N PHE A 32 -15.62 1.36 2.89
CA PHE A 32 -15.43 0.73 4.19
C PHE A 32 -14.05 0.09 4.32
N CYS A 33 -13.64 -0.71 3.32
CA CYS A 33 -12.32 -1.35 3.31
C CYS A 33 -11.18 -0.32 3.32
N LEU A 34 -11.30 0.76 2.52
CA LEU A 34 -10.31 1.84 2.52
C LEU A 34 -10.21 2.53 3.89
N THR A 35 -11.34 2.94 4.46
CA THR A 35 -11.38 3.62 5.76
C THR A 35 -10.80 2.72 6.85
N PHE A 36 -11.21 1.46 6.89
CA PHE A 36 -10.74 0.49 7.88
C PHE A 36 -9.23 0.22 7.75
N LEU A 37 -8.75 0.02 6.53
CA LEU A 37 -7.33 -0.23 6.25
C LEU A 37 -6.46 0.98 6.63
N VAL A 38 -6.88 2.19 6.22
CA VAL A 38 -6.15 3.42 6.56
C VAL A 38 -6.17 3.66 8.07
N SER A 39 -7.30 3.44 8.75
CA SER A 39 -7.39 3.60 10.21
C SER A 39 -6.44 2.66 10.95
N ILE A 40 -6.39 1.38 10.59
CA ILE A 40 -5.47 0.42 11.18
C ILE A 40 -4.02 0.80 10.86
N ALA A 41 -3.73 1.18 9.60
CA ALA A 41 -2.39 1.60 9.20
C ALA A 41 -1.91 2.80 10.02
N VAL A 42 -2.76 3.82 10.25
CA VAL A 42 -2.43 4.99 11.06
C VAL A 42 -2.16 4.60 12.53
N VAL A 43 -3.01 3.79 13.13
CA VAL A 43 -2.84 3.35 14.53
C VAL A 43 -1.55 2.57 14.69
N LEU A 44 -1.29 1.57 13.84
CA LEU A 44 -0.06 0.79 13.87
C LEU A 44 1.17 1.66 13.59
N SER A 45 1.06 2.60 12.65
CA SER A 45 2.13 3.55 12.34
C SER A 45 2.50 4.42 13.53
N LEU A 46 1.54 4.92 14.27
CA LEU A 46 1.79 5.69 15.50
C LEU A 46 2.51 4.84 16.55
N ILE A 47 2.04 3.63 16.80
CA ILE A 47 2.65 2.72 17.78
C ILE A 47 4.09 2.40 17.40
N LEU A 48 4.35 2.02 16.14
CA LEU A 48 5.68 1.67 15.64
C LEU A 48 6.62 2.88 15.60
N CYS A 49 6.12 4.06 15.22
CA CYS A 49 6.90 5.29 15.18
C CYS A 49 7.39 5.70 16.57
N LEU A 50 6.49 5.68 17.57
CA LEU A 50 6.80 6.02 18.95
C LEU A 50 7.82 5.04 19.57
N ASN A 51 7.73 3.77 19.20
CA ASN A 51 8.58 2.69 19.76
C ASN A 51 9.73 2.28 18.81
N SER A 52 10.01 3.05 17.75
CA SER A 52 10.98 2.68 16.71
C SER A 52 12.38 2.38 17.26
N GLY A 53 12.85 3.16 18.23
CA GLY A 53 14.14 2.94 18.88
C GLY A 53 14.18 1.65 19.72
N ALA A 54 13.16 1.45 20.57
CA ALA A 54 13.05 0.26 21.40
C ALA A 54 12.91 -1.01 20.53
N LEU A 55 12.18 -0.91 19.44
CA LEU A 55 12.02 -2.02 18.50
C LEU A 55 13.35 -2.40 17.85
N MET A 56 14.15 -1.40 17.44
CA MET A 56 15.47 -1.67 16.84
C MET A 56 16.46 -2.23 17.83
N GLN A 57 16.40 -1.87 19.11
CA GLN A 57 17.24 -2.45 20.18
C GLN A 57 17.02 -3.94 20.37
N LEU A 58 15.85 -4.50 20.01
CA LEU A 58 15.59 -5.94 20.07
C LEU A 58 16.41 -6.73 19.03
N PHE A 59 16.77 -6.09 17.92
CA PHE A 59 17.44 -6.74 16.79
C PHE A 59 18.94 -6.41 16.70
N VAL A 60 19.33 -5.23 17.18
CA VAL A 60 20.71 -4.71 17.03
C VAL A 60 21.17 -4.07 18.32
N GLN A 61 22.45 -4.30 18.68
CA GLN A 61 23.06 -3.75 19.90
C GLN A 61 23.94 -2.51 19.64
N ASP A 62 24.30 -2.25 18.40
CA ASP A 62 25.11 -1.08 18.01
C ASP A 62 24.28 0.20 17.96
N ALA A 63 24.69 1.24 18.68
CA ALA A 63 23.95 2.48 18.81
C ALA A 63 23.79 3.21 17.46
N GLY A 64 24.79 3.16 16.59
CA GLY A 64 24.72 3.78 15.25
C GLY A 64 23.72 3.09 14.35
N MET A 65 23.70 1.76 14.38
CA MET A 65 22.73 0.95 13.63
C MET A 65 21.30 1.11 14.16
N ILE A 66 21.14 1.24 15.49
CA ILE A 66 19.82 1.50 16.08
C ILE A 66 19.26 2.83 15.60
N ALA A 67 20.04 3.90 15.58
CA ALA A 67 19.60 5.21 15.14
C ALA A 67 19.18 5.19 13.67
N THR A 68 19.99 4.60 12.80
CA THR A 68 19.73 4.45 11.37
C THR A 68 18.50 3.59 11.10
N GLY A 69 18.40 2.44 11.75
CA GLY A 69 17.27 1.53 11.60
C GLY A 69 15.96 2.14 12.09
N ALA A 70 15.99 2.88 13.20
CA ALA A 70 14.82 3.61 13.68
C ALA A 70 14.36 4.69 12.70
N GLN A 71 15.29 5.40 12.06
CA GLN A 71 14.99 6.39 11.03
C GLN A 71 14.38 5.72 9.79
N MET A 72 14.94 4.63 9.32
CA MET A 72 14.40 3.84 8.20
C MET A 72 12.98 3.34 8.50
N LEU A 73 12.77 2.77 9.69
CA LEU A 73 11.46 2.30 10.14
C LEU A 73 10.43 3.43 10.13
N ARG A 74 10.78 4.61 10.62
CA ARG A 74 9.87 5.78 10.60
C ARG A 74 9.45 6.17 9.18
N TRP A 75 10.38 6.23 8.23
CA TRP A 75 10.05 6.52 6.83
C TRP A 75 9.09 5.49 6.24
N GLN A 76 9.32 4.20 6.45
CA GLN A 76 8.44 3.16 5.96
C GLN A 76 7.06 3.20 6.61
N VAL A 77 7.02 3.46 7.90
CA VAL A 77 5.77 3.52 8.67
C VAL A 77 4.90 4.71 8.27
N TYR A 78 5.49 5.88 8.00
CA TYR A 78 4.75 7.05 7.50
C TYR A 78 4.04 6.79 6.17
N THR A 79 4.60 5.95 5.33
CA THR A 79 4.03 5.64 4.01
C THR A 79 3.29 4.32 3.93
N ALA A 80 3.21 3.56 5.02
CA ALA A 80 2.53 2.26 5.07
C ALA A 80 1.06 2.35 4.62
N ALA A 81 0.35 3.44 4.95
CA ALA A 81 -1.02 3.67 4.51
C ALA A 81 -1.14 3.76 2.98
N PHE A 82 -0.19 4.43 2.31
CA PHE A 82 -0.15 4.52 0.83
C PHE A 82 0.06 3.15 0.21
N GLY A 83 0.99 2.36 0.75
CA GLY A 83 1.20 0.97 0.33
C GLY A 83 -0.06 0.12 0.47
N GLY A 84 -0.80 0.30 1.56
CA GLY A 84 -2.09 -0.35 1.78
C GLY A 84 -3.16 0.02 0.74
N VAL A 85 -3.24 1.30 0.36
CA VAL A 85 -4.14 1.77 -0.70
C VAL A 85 -3.80 1.11 -2.04
N VAL A 86 -2.51 1.06 -2.41
CA VAL A 86 -2.06 0.39 -3.64
C VAL A 86 -2.46 -1.08 -3.64
N LEU A 87 -2.22 -1.79 -2.53
CA LEU A 87 -2.59 -3.19 -2.39
C LEU A 87 -4.11 -3.40 -2.58
N LEU A 88 -4.93 -2.58 -1.91
CA LEU A 88 -6.39 -2.67 -2.02
C LEU A 88 -6.86 -2.46 -3.46
N LEU A 89 -6.32 -1.45 -4.16
CA LEU A 89 -6.69 -1.16 -5.54
C LEU A 89 -6.20 -2.26 -6.49
N THR A 90 -5.03 -2.82 -6.25
CA THR A 90 -4.52 -3.98 -7.01
C THR A 90 -5.49 -5.17 -6.90
N VAL A 91 -5.90 -5.52 -5.68
CA VAL A 91 -6.88 -6.60 -5.44
C VAL A 91 -8.25 -6.27 -6.05
N LEU A 92 -8.66 -5.00 -6.02
CA LEU A 92 -9.89 -4.56 -6.67
C LEU A 92 -9.84 -4.77 -8.19
N PHE A 93 -8.75 -4.39 -8.85
CA PHE A 93 -8.56 -4.62 -10.29
C PHE A 93 -8.50 -6.11 -10.62
N GLN A 94 -7.87 -6.94 -9.80
CA GLN A 94 -7.89 -8.40 -9.95
C GLN A 94 -9.30 -8.95 -9.86
N ALA A 95 -10.06 -8.55 -8.84
CA ALA A 95 -11.43 -9.01 -8.64
C ALA A 95 -12.40 -8.58 -9.76
N THR A 96 -12.13 -7.47 -10.44
CA THR A 96 -12.92 -6.99 -11.58
C THR A 96 -12.43 -7.54 -12.93
N GLY A 97 -11.46 -8.44 -12.96
CA GLY A 97 -10.92 -9.06 -14.17
C GLY A 97 -10.05 -8.13 -15.02
N LYS A 98 -9.69 -6.94 -14.52
CA LYS A 98 -8.79 -6.02 -15.22
C LYS A 98 -7.33 -6.38 -14.92
N ILE A 99 -6.80 -7.33 -15.68
CA ILE A 99 -5.46 -7.87 -15.48
C ILE A 99 -4.38 -6.82 -15.71
N ILE A 100 -4.48 -6.01 -16.76
CA ILE A 100 -3.44 -5.03 -17.13
C ILE A 100 -3.22 -3.97 -16.03
N PRO A 101 -4.23 -3.24 -15.51
CA PRO A 101 -4.02 -2.31 -14.40
C PRO A 101 -3.48 -2.97 -13.14
N SER A 102 -3.96 -4.16 -12.80
CA SER A 102 -3.48 -4.91 -11.65
C SER A 102 -2.00 -5.29 -11.78
N PHE A 103 -1.60 -5.78 -12.94
CA PHE A 103 -0.22 -6.15 -13.26
C PHE A 103 0.71 -4.93 -13.22
N LEU A 104 0.28 -3.81 -13.84
CA LEU A 104 1.02 -2.55 -13.80
C LEU A 104 1.25 -2.06 -12.36
N LEU A 105 0.23 -2.10 -11.51
CA LEU A 105 0.36 -1.69 -10.12
C LEU A 105 1.31 -2.59 -9.32
N SER A 106 1.23 -3.91 -9.54
CA SER A 106 2.10 -4.87 -8.85
C SER A 106 3.57 -4.67 -9.23
N ILE A 107 3.88 -4.50 -10.52
CA ILE A 107 5.25 -4.25 -10.99
C ILE A 107 5.72 -2.85 -10.59
N SER A 108 4.85 -1.85 -10.67
CA SER A 108 5.23 -0.47 -10.36
C SER A 108 5.71 -0.33 -8.92
N ARG A 109 4.99 -0.91 -7.96
CA ARG A 109 5.27 -0.71 -6.53
C ARG A 109 6.65 -1.23 -6.11
N GLN A 110 7.01 -2.45 -6.49
CA GLN A 110 8.25 -3.11 -6.05
C GLN A 110 9.30 -3.25 -7.15
N GLY A 111 8.97 -2.84 -8.37
CA GLY A 111 9.85 -2.92 -9.53
C GLY A 111 10.24 -1.54 -10.05
N VAL A 112 9.61 -1.13 -11.14
CA VAL A 112 10.03 0.04 -11.91
C VAL A 112 10.01 1.34 -11.10
N VAL A 113 8.91 1.62 -10.39
CA VAL A 113 8.78 2.88 -9.61
C VAL A 113 9.75 2.89 -8.44
N PHE A 114 9.91 1.74 -7.76
CA PHE A 114 10.89 1.64 -6.67
C PHE A 114 12.32 1.85 -7.18
N LEU A 115 12.71 1.20 -8.29
CA LEU A 115 14.04 1.33 -8.86
C LEU A 115 14.33 2.79 -9.28
N LEU A 116 13.39 3.44 -9.96
CA LEU A 116 13.51 4.84 -10.35
C LEU A 116 13.61 5.75 -9.13
N ALA A 117 12.75 5.56 -8.13
CA ALA A 117 12.80 6.32 -6.88
C ALA A 117 14.14 6.12 -6.17
N LEU A 118 14.65 4.89 -6.12
CA LEU A 118 15.93 4.58 -5.51
C LEU A 118 17.08 5.32 -6.21
N VAL A 119 17.17 5.22 -7.54
CA VAL A 119 18.23 5.89 -8.32
C VAL A 119 18.18 7.41 -8.12
N VAL A 120 17.00 8.01 -8.23
CA VAL A 120 16.83 9.47 -8.06
C VAL A 120 17.15 9.90 -6.63
N CYS A 121 16.60 9.20 -5.63
CA CYS A 121 16.82 9.56 -4.23
C CYS A 121 18.30 9.38 -3.82
N VAL A 122 18.96 8.33 -4.27
CA VAL A 122 20.40 8.11 -4.00
C VAL A 122 21.24 9.20 -4.66
N HIS A 123 20.92 9.59 -5.89
CA HIS A 123 21.64 10.64 -6.58
C HIS A 123 21.51 12.00 -5.90
N LEU A 124 20.33 12.32 -5.35
CA LEU A 124 20.06 13.61 -4.71
C LEU A 124 20.46 13.66 -3.23
N PHE A 125 20.25 12.59 -2.49
CA PHE A 125 20.38 12.55 -1.02
C PHE A 125 21.40 11.51 -0.53
N GLN A 126 22.13 10.85 -1.41
CA GLN A 126 23.13 9.83 -1.09
C GLN A 126 22.53 8.76 -0.13
N TYR A 127 23.18 8.57 1.01
CA TYR A 127 22.76 7.57 2.00
C TYR A 127 21.31 7.75 2.50
N GLN A 128 20.90 8.99 2.77
CA GLN A 128 19.53 9.30 3.18
C GLN A 128 18.52 8.93 2.09
N GLY A 129 18.91 9.03 0.82
CA GLY A 129 18.09 8.64 -0.31
C GLY A 129 17.69 7.16 -0.30
N VAL A 130 18.58 6.27 0.14
CA VAL A 130 18.27 4.84 0.27
C VAL A 130 17.14 4.63 1.30
N LEU A 131 17.21 5.32 2.44
CA LEU A 131 16.22 5.21 3.52
C LEU A 131 14.84 5.70 3.10
N MET A 132 14.80 6.72 2.23
CA MET A 132 13.56 7.37 1.78
C MET A 132 12.98 6.75 0.51
N ALA A 133 13.77 6.01 -0.26
CA ALA A 133 13.39 5.51 -1.59
C ALA A 133 12.09 4.70 -1.58
N GLN A 134 11.91 3.82 -0.59
CA GLN A 134 10.69 3.05 -0.45
C GLN A 134 9.47 3.94 -0.16
N ALA A 135 9.63 4.94 0.70
CA ALA A 135 8.57 5.87 1.03
C ALA A 135 8.12 6.68 -0.19
N VAL A 136 9.07 7.16 -0.99
CA VAL A 136 8.79 7.87 -2.25
C VAL A 136 8.10 6.95 -3.25
N ALA A 137 8.58 5.71 -3.38
CA ALA A 137 7.97 4.73 -4.28
C ALA A 137 6.52 4.40 -3.89
N ASP A 138 6.22 4.26 -2.60
CA ASP A 138 4.85 4.00 -2.12
C ASP A 138 3.91 5.18 -2.43
N ILE A 139 4.35 6.42 -2.24
CA ILE A 139 3.57 7.62 -2.58
C ILE A 139 3.31 7.69 -4.09
N LEU A 140 4.35 7.51 -4.92
CA LEU A 140 4.21 7.53 -6.38
C LEU A 140 3.31 6.42 -6.88
N SER A 141 3.46 5.21 -6.32
CA SER A 141 2.60 4.07 -6.67
C SER A 141 1.15 4.31 -6.25
N ALA A 142 0.90 4.96 -5.12
CA ALA A 142 -0.45 5.33 -4.70
C ALA A 142 -1.07 6.37 -5.64
N ALA A 143 -0.31 7.38 -6.07
CA ALA A 143 -0.77 8.36 -7.06
C ALA A 143 -1.11 7.70 -8.39
N LEU A 144 -0.27 6.77 -8.86
CA LEU A 144 -0.52 5.98 -10.07
C LEU A 144 -1.76 5.10 -9.93
N ALA A 145 -1.95 4.46 -8.78
CA ALA A 145 -3.11 3.62 -8.49
C ALA A 145 -4.42 4.42 -8.52
N LEU A 146 -4.42 5.61 -7.92
CA LEU A 146 -5.57 6.53 -7.94
C LEU A 146 -5.83 7.08 -9.36
N GLY A 147 -4.79 7.39 -10.11
CA GLY A 147 -4.88 7.79 -11.51
C GLY A 147 -5.50 6.70 -12.39
N LEU A 148 -5.07 5.45 -12.24
CA LEU A 148 -5.65 4.31 -12.94
C LEU A 148 -7.11 4.06 -12.52
N LEU A 149 -7.43 4.25 -11.25
CA LEU A 149 -8.81 4.15 -10.78
C LEU A 149 -9.69 5.25 -11.42
N ALA A 150 -9.19 6.48 -11.50
CA ALA A 150 -9.88 7.61 -12.13
C ALA A 150 -10.07 7.41 -13.64
N ALA A 151 -9.03 6.93 -14.32
CA ALA A 151 -9.09 6.60 -15.76
C ALA A 151 -10.01 5.41 -16.04
N SER A 152 -10.08 4.50 -15.09
CA SER A 152 -10.94 3.30 -15.17
C SER A 152 -12.33 3.53 -14.57
N ARG A 153 -12.84 4.78 -14.54
CA ARG A 153 -14.19 5.11 -14.02
C ARG A 153 -15.30 4.29 -14.70
N ASP A 154 -15.03 3.74 -15.86
CA ASP A 154 -15.89 2.77 -16.54
C ASP A 154 -16.10 1.47 -15.75
N ILE A 155 -15.22 1.15 -14.80
CA ILE A 155 -15.41 0.00 -13.87
C ILE A 155 -16.64 0.22 -12.98
N ILE A 156 -16.98 1.49 -12.71
CA ILE A 156 -18.05 1.88 -11.80
C ILE A 156 -19.23 2.51 -12.59
N ALA A 157 -19.01 2.96 -13.83
CA ALA A 157 -19.98 3.75 -14.60
C ALA A 157 -20.62 3.05 -15.82
N LYS A 158 -19.98 2.04 -16.43
CA LYS A 158 -20.42 1.45 -17.71
C LYS A 158 -20.70 -0.06 -17.66
N GLN A 159 -21.51 -0.52 -16.73
CA GLN A 159 -22.19 -1.83 -16.90
C GLN A 159 -23.60 -1.77 -16.36
#